data_3889098416c130a4575891db106a854b
#
_entry.id   3889098416c130a4575891db106a854b
#
_cell.length_a   1.000
_cell.length_b   1.000
_cell.length_c   1.000
_cell.angle_alpha   90.00
_cell.angle_beta   90.00
_cell.angle_gamma   90.00
#
_symmetry.space_group_name_H-M   'P 1'
#
loop_
_entity.id
_entity.type
_entity.pdbx_description
1 polymer ?
#
loop_
_entity_poly.entity_id
_entity_poly.type
_entity_poly.pdbx_seq_one_letter_code
_entity_poly.pdbx_strand_id
1 'polypeptide(L)'
;MNTLVWFVILYWVASVGIGVFAARFVRSSRDFAVAGRALPLYVVTATVFSTWFGSEAVLGIPPTFVEEGFVGVISDPFCSGSCLVLVGLLIARKLYRMNLMTITDFYRNRYGRAVEVLVALSIVVSYLGWVSAQIKALGLVFNVISDGAVSVNIGMVIGLVCVLIYTLLGGMWSVAITDFVQMIIIVAGIIYICFEISGMVPGGASHVITHAYDAGKLSFIPEMNAVAIFAFLGAGLTMLFGSIPQQDIFQRIASAKNENVAQQGSIFGGLFYIAFGLFPMFLCYATTLLDPELVAQLIDVDSQMIVPAMIIKYMPMFAQVVFFGALLSA
;
A
#
# COMPACT_ATOMS: atom_id res chain seq x y z
N MET A 1 -22.44 -15.48 12.78
CA MET A 1 -21.62 -14.50 12.03
C MET A 1 -21.78 -13.15 12.73
N ASN A 2 -20.67 -12.55 13.10
CA ASN A 2 -20.62 -11.30 13.85
C ASN A 2 -21.16 -10.14 12.98
N THR A 3 -21.80 -9.14 13.57
CA THR A 3 -22.36 -7.96 12.87
C THR A 3 -21.28 -7.23 12.05
N LEU A 4 -20.03 -7.23 12.55
CA LEU A 4 -18.86 -6.67 11.85
C LEU A 4 -18.68 -7.28 10.45
N VAL A 5 -18.78 -8.61 10.33
CA VAL A 5 -18.61 -9.32 9.04
C VAL A 5 -19.59 -8.81 7.99
N TRP A 6 -20.85 -8.61 8.35
CA TRP A 6 -21.86 -8.13 7.41
C TRP A 6 -21.59 -6.70 6.93
N PHE A 7 -21.17 -5.79 7.81
CA PHE A 7 -20.84 -4.43 7.42
C PHE A 7 -19.58 -4.37 6.57
N VAL A 8 -18.57 -5.19 6.87
CA VAL A 8 -17.34 -5.27 6.06
C VAL A 8 -17.65 -5.87 4.67
N ILE A 9 -18.47 -6.92 4.60
CA ILE A 9 -18.92 -7.49 3.32
C ILE A 9 -19.71 -6.45 2.51
N LEU A 10 -20.61 -5.69 3.15
CA LEU A 10 -21.37 -4.64 2.48
C LEU A 10 -20.45 -3.56 1.90
N TYR A 11 -19.49 -3.10 2.69
CA TYR A 11 -18.46 -2.15 2.24
C TYR A 11 -17.70 -2.70 1.03
N TRP A 12 -17.24 -3.95 1.13
CA TRP A 12 -16.47 -4.60 0.08
C TRP A 12 -17.27 -4.82 -1.21
N VAL A 13 -18.53 -5.26 -1.11
CA VAL A 13 -19.45 -5.36 -2.25
C VAL A 13 -19.68 -4.00 -2.90
N ALA A 14 -19.80 -2.92 -2.11
CA ALA A 14 -19.92 -1.57 -2.63
C ALA A 14 -18.65 -1.16 -3.40
N SER A 15 -17.46 -1.47 -2.89
CA SER A 15 -16.16 -1.20 -3.56
C SER A 15 -16.03 -1.97 -4.87
N VAL A 16 -16.35 -3.26 -4.88
CA VAL A 16 -16.40 -4.09 -6.10
C VAL A 16 -17.43 -3.51 -7.09
N GLY A 17 -18.60 -3.09 -6.61
CA GLY A 17 -19.64 -2.44 -7.41
C GLY A 17 -19.14 -1.16 -8.10
N ILE A 18 -18.36 -0.33 -7.41
CA ILE A 18 -17.71 0.85 -7.99
C ILE A 18 -16.76 0.44 -9.12
N GLY A 19 -15.93 -0.59 -8.89
CA GLY A 19 -15.00 -1.11 -9.89
C GLY A 19 -15.70 -1.64 -11.14
N VAL A 20 -16.76 -2.44 -10.96
CA VAL A 20 -17.58 -2.95 -12.08
C VAL A 20 -18.29 -1.81 -12.82
N PHE A 21 -18.82 -0.82 -12.09
CA PHE A 21 -19.41 0.36 -12.71
C PHE A 21 -18.39 1.14 -13.57
N ALA A 22 -17.15 1.23 -13.13
CA ALA A 22 -16.08 1.89 -13.88
C ALA A 22 -15.72 1.17 -15.18
N ALA A 23 -15.98 -0.13 -15.28
CA ALA A 23 -15.76 -0.93 -16.49
C ALA A 23 -16.48 -0.36 -17.73
N ARG A 24 -17.58 0.37 -17.56
CA ARG A 24 -18.31 1.04 -18.66
C ARG A 24 -17.50 2.11 -19.40
N PHE A 25 -16.42 2.62 -18.79
CA PHE A 25 -15.52 3.58 -19.44
C PHE A 25 -14.50 2.91 -20.36
N VAL A 26 -14.38 1.58 -20.30
CA VAL A 26 -13.44 0.80 -21.12
C VAL A 26 -14.07 0.50 -22.48
N ARG A 27 -13.55 1.13 -23.53
CA ARG A 27 -13.99 0.96 -24.92
C ARG A 27 -12.87 0.44 -25.84
N SER A 28 -11.62 0.48 -25.37
CA SER A 28 -10.45 0.09 -26.14
C SER A 28 -9.41 -0.55 -25.23
N SER A 29 -8.42 -1.27 -25.82
CA SER A 29 -7.28 -1.78 -25.08
C SER A 29 -6.48 -0.68 -24.37
N ARG A 30 -6.49 0.54 -24.93
CA ARG A 30 -5.84 1.71 -24.32
C ARG A 30 -6.59 2.19 -23.08
N ASP A 31 -7.93 2.17 -23.11
CA ASP A 31 -8.74 2.50 -21.93
C ASP A 31 -8.49 1.46 -20.82
N PHE A 32 -8.42 0.18 -21.20
CA PHE A 32 -8.14 -0.90 -20.28
C PHE A 32 -6.75 -0.78 -19.64
N ALA A 33 -5.70 -0.56 -20.44
CA ALA A 33 -4.32 -0.59 -19.96
C ALA A 33 -3.90 0.70 -19.24
N VAL A 34 -4.33 1.89 -19.73
CA VAL A 34 -3.85 3.20 -19.25
C VAL A 34 -4.96 4.25 -19.11
N ALA A 35 -6.20 3.81 -18.86
CA ALA A 35 -7.39 4.67 -18.67
C ALA A 35 -7.52 5.76 -19.76
N GLY A 36 -7.22 5.40 -21.03
CA GLY A 36 -7.26 6.33 -22.15
C GLY A 36 -6.34 7.55 -22.03
N ARG A 37 -5.43 7.59 -21.05
CA ARG A 37 -4.58 8.75 -20.69
C ARG A 37 -5.44 9.98 -20.31
N ALA A 38 -6.47 9.77 -19.52
CA ALA A 38 -7.45 10.80 -19.18
C ALA A 38 -7.48 11.18 -17.69
N LEU A 39 -6.68 10.51 -16.83
CA LEU A 39 -6.77 10.71 -15.40
C LEU A 39 -6.29 12.09 -14.95
N PRO A 40 -7.10 12.83 -14.17
CA PRO A 40 -6.72 14.13 -13.60
C PRO A 40 -5.71 13.97 -12.45
N LEU A 41 -5.08 15.08 -12.03
CA LEU A 41 -3.99 15.09 -11.05
C LEU A 41 -4.36 14.38 -9.74
N TYR A 42 -5.52 14.67 -9.16
CA TYR A 42 -5.95 14.10 -7.88
C TYR A 42 -6.16 12.58 -7.95
N VAL A 43 -6.63 12.06 -9.10
CA VAL A 43 -6.76 10.61 -9.31
C VAL A 43 -5.39 9.97 -9.51
N VAL A 44 -4.50 10.58 -10.31
CA VAL A 44 -3.13 10.05 -10.49
C VAL A 44 -2.38 10.04 -9.15
N THR A 45 -2.47 11.10 -8.34
CA THR A 45 -1.89 11.13 -7.00
C THR A 45 -2.43 10.01 -6.12
N ALA A 46 -3.75 9.80 -6.14
CA ALA A 46 -4.39 8.75 -5.38
C ALA A 46 -3.93 7.35 -5.81
N THR A 47 -3.93 7.06 -7.11
CA THR A 47 -3.52 5.74 -7.60
C THR A 47 -2.03 5.48 -7.36
N VAL A 48 -1.17 6.50 -7.48
CA VAL A 48 0.26 6.37 -7.15
C VAL A 48 0.44 6.05 -5.67
N PHE A 49 -0.27 6.75 -4.79
CA PHE A 49 -0.26 6.46 -3.35
C PHE A 49 -0.80 5.05 -3.05
N SER A 50 -2.01 4.73 -3.51
CA SER A 50 -2.71 3.47 -3.19
C SER A 50 -2.01 2.24 -3.76
N THR A 51 -1.23 2.39 -4.84
CA THR A 51 -0.49 1.28 -5.43
C THR A 51 0.45 0.61 -4.43
N TRP A 52 1.05 1.39 -3.54
CA TRP A 52 2.00 0.88 -2.56
C TRP A 52 1.47 0.94 -1.12
N PHE A 53 0.43 1.75 -0.85
CA PHE A 53 -0.21 1.79 0.45
C PHE A 53 -1.26 0.68 0.58
N GLY A 54 -0.79 -0.55 0.72
CA GLY A 54 -1.61 -1.74 0.90
C GLY A 54 -1.43 -2.38 2.28
N SER A 55 -1.67 -3.68 2.34
CA SER A 55 -1.55 -4.45 3.58
C SER A 55 -0.14 -4.44 4.17
N GLU A 56 0.89 -4.38 3.35
CA GLU A 56 2.28 -4.31 3.82
C GLU A 56 2.53 -3.05 4.64
N ALA A 57 2.12 -1.88 4.12
CA ALA A 57 2.28 -0.60 4.81
C ALA A 57 1.50 -0.50 6.13
N VAL A 58 0.38 -1.26 6.26
CA VAL A 58 -0.50 -1.20 7.43
C VAL A 58 -0.24 -2.34 8.41
N LEU A 59 0.15 -3.52 7.95
CA LEU A 59 0.31 -4.72 8.77
C LEU A 59 1.77 -5.18 8.90
N GLY A 60 2.59 -5.03 7.85
CA GLY A 60 3.96 -5.54 7.80
C GLY A 60 5.00 -4.57 8.35
N ILE A 61 4.99 -3.33 7.88
CA ILE A 61 5.97 -2.29 8.25
C ILE A 61 5.87 -1.86 9.73
N PRO A 62 4.67 -1.65 10.30
CA PRO A 62 4.55 -1.14 11.65
C PRO A 62 5.18 -2.00 12.75
N PRO A 63 5.07 -3.33 12.76
CA PRO A 63 5.81 -4.17 13.71
C PRO A 63 7.33 -4.03 13.60
N THR A 64 7.87 -4.01 12.38
CA THR A 64 9.30 -3.81 12.16
C THR A 64 9.78 -2.46 12.72
N PHE A 65 8.95 -1.40 12.61
CA PHE A 65 9.24 -0.13 13.26
C PHE A 65 9.28 -0.24 14.78
N VAL A 66 8.39 -1.01 15.39
CA VAL A 66 8.42 -1.26 16.85
C VAL A 66 9.74 -1.94 17.26
N GLU A 67 10.21 -2.92 16.50
CA GLU A 67 11.42 -3.67 16.81
C GLU A 67 12.70 -2.89 16.49
N GLU A 68 12.81 -2.32 15.28
CA GLU A 68 14.07 -1.79 14.74
C GLU A 68 14.06 -0.26 14.53
N GLY A 69 12.92 0.41 14.68
CA GLY A 69 12.78 1.85 14.43
C GLY A 69 12.90 2.20 12.94
N PHE A 70 13.25 3.47 12.64
CA PHE A 70 13.39 3.94 11.26
C PHE A 70 14.52 3.26 10.48
N VAL A 71 15.50 2.71 11.15
CA VAL A 71 16.57 1.94 10.50
C VAL A 71 16.00 0.70 9.83
N GLY A 72 15.14 -0.06 10.52
CA GLY A 72 14.53 -1.27 9.98
C GLY A 72 13.55 -1.03 8.84
N VAL A 73 12.91 0.15 8.83
CA VAL A 73 11.89 0.51 7.83
C VAL A 73 12.39 1.52 6.78
N ILE A 74 13.71 1.65 6.59
CA ILE A 74 14.27 2.60 5.61
C ILE A 74 13.79 2.33 4.18
N SER A 75 13.60 1.07 3.82
CA SER A 75 13.11 0.68 2.50
C SER A 75 11.71 1.21 2.23
N ASP A 76 10.82 1.11 3.21
CA ASP A 76 9.41 1.50 3.11
C ASP A 76 8.93 2.14 4.43
N PRO A 77 8.37 3.36 4.41
CA PRO A 77 7.94 4.16 3.26
C PRO A 77 8.98 5.13 2.69
N PHE A 78 10.16 5.25 3.29
CA PHE A 78 11.09 6.34 2.98
C PHE A 78 11.71 6.21 1.59
N CYS A 79 12.38 5.10 1.29
CA CYS A 79 13.01 4.91 -0.02
C CYS A 79 11.99 4.60 -1.12
N SER A 80 10.92 3.89 -0.82
CA SER A 80 9.82 3.64 -1.76
C SER A 80 9.12 4.93 -2.19
N GLY A 81 8.70 5.77 -1.25
CA GLY A 81 8.11 7.06 -1.56
C GLY A 81 9.10 8.02 -2.25
N SER A 82 10.40 7.97 -1.86
CA SER A 82 11.46 8.74 -2.53
C SER A 82 11.69 8.26 -3.97
N CYS A 83 11.54 6.96 -4.26
CA CYS A 83 11.54 6.42 -5.62
C CYS A 83 10.46 7.08 -6.47
N LEU A 84 9.23 7.16 -5.99
CA LEU A 84 8.12 7.82 -6.69
C LEU A 84 8.40 9.31 -6.95
N VAL A 85 8.98 10.01 -5.97
CA VAL A 85 9.39 11.42 -6.13
C VAL A 85 10.49 11.54 -7.18
N LEU A 86 11.53 10.71 -7.15
CA LEU A 86 12.61 10.71 -8.14
C LEU A 86 12.11 10.39 -9.55
N VAL A 87 11.23 9.40 -9.68
CA VAL A 87 10.56 9.08 -10.94
C VAL A 87 9.81 10.30 -11.48
N GLY A 88 9.03 10.97 -10.60
CA GLY A 88 8.33 12.20 -10.96
C GLY A 88 9.26 13.29 -11.46
N LEU A 89 10.34 13.55 -10.74
CA LEU A 89 11.30 14.62 -11.06
C LEU A 89 12.11 14.36 -12.35
N LEU A 90 12.57 13.12 -12.55
CA LEU A 90 13.60 12.82 -13.55
C LEU A 90 13.06 12.09 -14.79
N ILE A 91 12.02 11.27 -14.64
CA ILE A 91 11.67 10.24 -15.60
C ILE A 91 10.25 10.40 -16.15
N ALA A 92 9.26 10.76 -15.31
CA ALA A 92 7.84 10.72 -15.65
C ALA A 92 7.46 11.42 -16.95
N ARG A 93 7.96 12.62 -17.20
CA ARG A 93 7.69 13.34 -18.45
C ARG A 93 8.24 12.61 -19.68
N LYS A 94 9.45 12.02 -19.55
CA LYS A 94 10.08 11.27 -20.64
C LYS A 94 9.28 9.99 -20.94
N LEU A 95 8.91 9.24 -19.91
CA LEU A 95 8.07 8.05 -20.05
C LEU A 95 6.70 8.39 -20.66
N TYR A 96 6.07 9.45 -20.20
CA TYR A 96 4.78 9.88 -20.71
C TYR A 96 4.84 10.22 -22.23
N ARG A 97 5.89 10.92 -22.68
CA ARG A 97 6.07 11.33 -24.10
C ARG A 97 6.30 10.15 -25.04
N MET A 98 6.81 9.01 -24.54
CA MET A 98 7.05 7.82 -25.36
C MET A 98 5.74 7.17 -25.84
N ASN A 99 4.60 7.49 -25.24
CA ASN A 99 3.27 7.03 -25.64
C ASN A 99 3.12 5.50 -25.71
N LEU A 100 3.78 4.78 -24.81
CA LEU A 100 3.77 3.32 -24.71
C LEU A 100 2.57 2.84 -23.88
N MET A 101 2.22 1.56 -24.01
CA MET A 101 1.17 0.93 -23.20
C MET A 101 1.74 0.15 -22.02
N THR A 102 2.95 -0.38 -22.17
CA THR A 102 3.66 -1.15 -21.14
C THR A 102 5.10 -0.71 -21.06
N ILE A 103 5.74 -0.93 -19.90
CA ILE A 103 7.17 -0.65 -19.76
C ILE A 103 8.00 -1.56 -20.66
N THR A 104 7.52 -2.77 -20.98
CA THR A 104 8.22 -3.70 -21.87
C THR A 104 8.29 -3.22 -23.30
N ASP A 105 7.35 -2.38 -23.76
CA ASP A 105 7.40 -1.74 -25.08
C ASP A 105 8.66 -0.85 -25.24
N PHE A 106 9.11 -0.22 -24.14
CA PHE A 106 10.37 0.53 -24.12
C PHE A 106 11.56 -0.36 -24.46
N TYR A 107 11.63 -1.53 -23.82
CA TYR A 107 12.72 -2.49 -24.05
C TYR A 107 12.66 -3.08 -25.46
N ARG A 108 11.45 -3.40 -25.96
CA ARG A 108 11.24 -3.84 -27.33
C ARG A 108 11.78 -2.84 -28.36
N ASN A 109 11.43 -1.57 -28.20
CA ASN A 109 11.80 -0.51 -29.13
C ASN A 109 13.31 -0.25 -29.16
N ARG A 110 14.01 -0.51 -28.04
CA ARG A 110 15.43 -0.23 -27.91
C ARG A 110 16.33 -1.45 -28.15
N TYR A 111 15.88 -2.64 -27.73
CA TYR A 111 16.69 -3.86 -27.66
C TYR A 111 16.10 -5.04 -28.43
N GLY A 112 14.89 -4.90 -28.97
CA GLY A 112 14.20 -5.93 -29.71
C GLY A 112 13.37 -6.90 -28.87
N ARG A 113 12.69 -7.84 -29.57
CA ARG A 113 11.66 -8.73 -29.00
C ARG A 113 12.20 -9.70 -27.94
N ALA A 114 13.42 -10.19 -28.09
CA ALA A 114 13.99 -11.14 -27.13
C ALA A 114 14.16 -10.50 -25.75
N VAL A 115 14.62 -9.25 -25.70
CA VAL A 115 14.76 -8.49 -24.43
C VAL A 115 13.39 -8.11 -23.89
N GLU A 116 12.41 -7.74 -24.71
CA GLU A 116 11.03 -7.53 -24.29
C GLU A 116 10.48 -8.73 -23.50
N VAL A 117 10.61 -9.95 -24.08
CA VAL A 117 10.11 -11.18 -23.45
C VAL A 117 10.86 -11.47 -22.13
N LEU A 118 12.18 -11.33 -22.14
CA LEU A 118 12.99 -11.55 -20.94
C LEU A 118 12.56 -10.60 -19.79
N VAL A 119 12.42 -9.30 -20.10
CA VAL A 119 11.98 -8.30 -19.11
C VAL A 119 10.56 -8.56 -18.65
N ALA A 120 9.63 -8.90 -19.56
CA ALA A 120 8.27 -9.23 -19.20
C ALA A 120 8.20 -10.42 -18.21
N LEU A 121 8.95 -11.49 -18.49
CA LEU A 121 9.03 -12.66 -17.60
C LEU A 121 9.65 -12.29 -16.25
N SER A 122 10.71 -11.49 -16.24
CA SER A 122 11.35 -11.02 -15.00
C SER A 122 10.38 -10.20 -14.14
N ILE A 123 9.59 -9.30 -14.75
CA ILE A 123 8.56 -8.53 -14.07
C ILE A 123 7.49 -9.45 -13.48
N VAL A 124 6.96 -10.40 -14.26
CA VAL A 124 5.95 -11.35 -13.78
C VAL A 124 6.47 -12.14 -12.58
N VAL A 125 7.69 -12.67 -12.65
CA VAL A 125 8.29 -13.42 -11.53
C VAL A 125 8.45 -12.54 -10.29
N SER A 126 8.89 -11.29 -10.46
CA SER A 126 9.06 -10.36 -9.34
C SER A 126 7.73 -10.03 -8.65
N TYR A 127 6.63 -9.92 -9.39
CA TYR A 127 5.31 -9.67 -8.82
C TYR A 127 4.69 -10.87 -8.10
N LEU A 128 5.10 -12.11 -8.39
CA LEU A 128 4.51 -13.29 -7.74
C LEU A 128 4.63 -13.25 -6.21
N GLY A 129 5.79 -12.84 -5.71
CA GLY A 129 6.01 -12.71 -4.26
C GLY A 129 5.12 -11.65 -3.64
N TRP A 130 5.10 -10.44 -4.23
CA TRP A 130 4.31 -9.33 -3.72
C TRP A 130 2.80 -9.59 -3.79
N VAL A 131 2.29 -10.09 -4.91
CA VAL A 131 0.87 -10.46 -5.06
C VAL A 131 0.48 -11.55 -4.05
N SER A 132 1.35 -12.55 -3.83
CA SER A 132 1.11 -13.61 -2.85
C SER A 132 0.97 -13.05 -1.43
N ALA A 133 1.79 -12.07 -1.06
CA ALA A 133 1.69 -11.40 0.24
C ALA A 133 0.36 -10.64 0.38
N GLN A 134 -0.08 -9.91 -0.66
CA GLN A 134 -1.37 -9.22 -0.65
C GLN A 134 -2.54 -10.18 -0.54
N ILE A 135 -2.54 -11.31 -1.28
CA ILE A 135 -3.58 -12.34 -1.20
C ILE A 135 -3.62 -12.95 0.21
N LYS A 136 -2.45 -13.22 0.81
CA LYS A 136 -2.37 -13.74 2.19
C LYS A 136 -2.99 -12.74 3.18
N ALA A 137 -2.73 -11.46 3.03
CA ALA A 137 -3.29 -10.42 3.88
C ALA A 137 -4.82 -10.34 3.76
N LEU A 138 -5.39 -10.46 2.54
CA LEU A 138 -6.84 -10.58 2.36
C LEU A 138 -7.40 -11.78 3.15
N GLY A 139 -6.73 -12.93 3.06
CA GLY A 139 -7.12 -14.12 3.82
C GLY A 139 -7.09 -13.91 5.32
N LEU A 140 -6.06 -13.23 5.83
CA LEU A 140 -5.89 -12.90 7.23
C LEU A 140 -7.02 -11.98 7.72
N VAL A 141 -7.37 -10.95 6.95
CA VAL A 141 -8.47 -10.04 7.29
C VAL A 141 -9.80 -10.80 7.38
N PHE A 142 -10.13 -11.66 6.41
CA PHE A 142 -11.34 -12.49 6.47
C PHE A 142 -11.37 -13.41 7.70
N ASN A 143 -10.24 -14.00 8.05
CA ASN A 143 -10.13 -14.84 9.24
C ASN A 143 -10.38 -14.03 10.51
N VAL A 144 -9.76 -12.87 10.64
CA VAL A 144 -9.87 -11.97 11.80
C VAL A 144 -11.30 -11.48 11.99
N ILE A 145 -11.95 -10.91 10.97
CA ILE A 145 -13.31 -10.37 11.10
C ILE A 145 -14.36 -11.45 11.37
N SER A 146 -14.08 -12.71 10.99
CA SER A 146 -14.98 -13.83 11.18
C SER A 146 -14.73 -14.62 12.46
N ASP A 147 -13.84 -14.15 13.36
CA ASP A 147 -13.41 -14.87 14.57
C ASP A 147 -12.93 -16.31 14.25
N GLY A 148 -12.19 -16.48 13.16
CA GLY A 148 -11.67 -17.77 12.71
C GLY A 148 -12.68 -18.66 11.96
N ALA A 149 -13.95 -18.26 11.79
CA ALA A 149 -14.96 -19.05 11.09
C ALA A 149 -14.61 -19.24 9.59
N VAL A 150 -13.96 -18.28 8.98
CA VAL A 150 -13.38 -18.37 7.63
C VAL A 150 -11.90 -18.62 7.78
N SER A 151 -11.41 -19.77 7.30
CA SER A 151 -9.97 -20.03 7.30
C SER A 151 -9.23 -19.07 6.37
N VAL A 152 -7.96 -18.76 6.67
CA VAL A 152 -7.12 -17.89 5.85
C VAL A 152 -7.13 -18.30 4.38
N ASN A 153 -7.01 -19.61 4.09
CA ASN A 153 -7.02 -20.14 2.72
C ASN A 153 -8.34 -19.86 1.96
N ILE A 154 -9.47 -19.99 2.63
CA ILE A 154 -10.77 -19.68 2.02
C ILE A 154 -10.88 -18.17 1.78
N GLY A 155 -10.48 -17.34 2.76
CA GLY A 155 -10.44 -15.89 2.64
C GLY A 155 -9.55 -15.43 1.47
N MET A 156 -8.38 -16.07 1.28
CA MET A 156 -7.49 -15.81 0.14
C MET A 156 -8.20 -16.05 -1.20
N VAL A 157 -8.92 -17.18 -1.34
CA VAL A 157 -9.65 -17.50 -2.58
C VAL A 157 -10.78 -16.49 -2.83
N ILE A 158 -11.55 -16.15 -1.80
CA ILE A 158 -12.64 -15.17 -1.92
C ILE A 158 -12.08 -13.82 -2.36
N GLY A 159 -11.05 -13.31 -1.67
CA GLY A 159 -10.40 -12.04 -2.00
C GLY A 159 -9.87 -12.01 -3.43
N LEU A 160 -9.09 -13.04 -3.82
CA LEU A 160 -8.52 -13.16 -5.14
C LEU A 160 -9.59 -13.14 -6.25
N VAL A 161 -10.65 -13.96 -6.11
CA VAL A 161 -11.72 -14.04 -7.12
C VAL A 161 -12.39 -12.70 -7.33
N CYS A 162 -12.68 -11.99 -6.26
CA CYS A 162 -13.34 -10.69 -6.38
C CYS A 162 -12.46 -9.61 -6.98
N VAL A 163 -11.18 -9.55 -6.59
CA VAL A 163 -10.22 -8.61 -7.21
C VAL A 163 -10.07 -8.91 -8.69
N LEU A 164 -9.98 -10.19 -9.08
CA LEU A 164 -9.88 -10.58 -10.48
C LEU A 164 -11.12 -10.13 -11.28
N ILE A 165 -12.33 -10.29 -10.75
CA ILE A 165 -13.56 -9.94 -11.47
C ILE A 165 -13.54 -8.46 -11.88
N TYR A 166 -13.40 -7.53 -10.95
CA TYR A 166 -13.48 -6.11 -11.30
C TYR A 166 -12.27 -5.63 -12.10
N THR A 167 -11.07 -6.20 -11.84
CA THR A 167 -9.86 -5.84 -12.58
C THR A 167 -9.93 -6.31 -14.03
N LEU A 168 -10.39 -7.53 -14.28
CA LEU A 168 -10.56 -8.06 -15.65
C LEU A 168 -11.64 -7.30 -16.43
N LEU A 169 -12.68 -6.81 -15.77
CA LEU A 169 -13.75 -6.06 -16.42
C LEU A 169 -13.37 -4.61 -16.73
N GLY A 170 -12.68 -3.94 -15.82
CA GLY A 170 -12.50 -2.49 -15.87
C GLY A 170 -11.05 -2.00 -16.01
N GLY A 171 -10.05 -2.87 -15.88
CA GLY A 171 -8.66 -2.50 -16.04
C GLY A 171 -8.26 -1.27 -15.22
N MET A 172 -7.45 -0.38 -15.81
CA MET A 172 -6.94 0.82 -15.13
C MET A 172 -8.04 1.83 -14.75
N TRP A 173 -9.17 1.88 -15.44
CA TRP A 173 -10.30 2.74 -15.04
C TRP A 173 -10.92 2.28 -13.71
N SER A 174 -11.15 0.98 -13.56
CA SER A 174 -11.67 0.42 -12.30
C SER A 174 -10.70 0.67 -11.15
N VAL A 175 -9.43 0.34 -11.36
CA VAL A 175 -8.38 0.57 -10.36
C VAL A 175 -8.32 2.05 -9.96
N ALA A 176 -8.26 2.96 -10.92
CA ALA A 176 -8.13 4.40 -10.62
C ALA A 176 -9.29 4.98 -9.82
N ILE A 177 -10.53 4.57 -10.11
CA ILE A 177 -11.71 5.07 -9.41
C ILE A 177 -11.82 4.43 -8.02
N THR A 178 -11.59 3.12 -7.90
CA THR A 178 -11.57 2.46 -6.59
C THR A 178 -10.46 3.00 -5.70
N ASP A 179 -9.23 3.11 -6.19
CA ASP A 179 -8.09 3.68 -5.46
C ASP A 179 -8.39 5.08 -4.92
N PHE A 180 -9.01 5.93 -5.73
CA PHE A 180 -9.35 7.29 -5.31
C PHE A 180 -10.35 7.31 -4.15
N VAL A 181 -11.42 6.50 -4.24
CA VAL A 181 -12.44 6.40 -3.17
C VAL A 181 -11.83 5.77 -1.91
N GLN A 182 -11.08 4.70 -2.08
CA GLN A 182 -10.45 3.97 -0.98
C GLN A 182 -9.40 4.81 -0.28
N MET A 183 -8.57 5.57 -1.01
CA MET A 183 -7.60 6.49 -0.41
C MET A 183 -8.28 7.47 0.56
N ILE A 184 -9.40 8.06 0.17
CA ILE A 184 -10.13 8.99 1.04
C ILE A 184 -10.60 8.28 2.31
N ILE A 185 -11.15 7.08 2.18
CA ILE A 185 -11.71 6.33 3.30
C ILE A 185 -10.60 5.84 4.24
N ILE A 186 -9.52 5.25 3.69
CA ILE A 186 -8.42 4.72 4.52
C ILE A 186 -7.67 5.84 5.24
N VAL A 187 -7.45 6.97 4.56
CA VAL A 187 -6.79 8.14 5.15
C VAL A 187 -7.63 8.70 6.30
N ALA A 188 -8.92 8.96 6.06
CA ALA A 188 -9.81 9.45 7.10
C ALA A 188 -9.95 8.44 8.27
N GLY A 189 -10.06 7.15 7.95
CA GLY A 189 -10.16 6.08 8.95
C GLY A 189 -8.94 5.96 9.83
N ILE A 190 -7.74 5.90 9.25
CA ILE A 190 -6.50 5.80 10.02
C ILE A 190 -6.25 7.05 10.87
N ILE A 191 -6.51 8.25 10.35
CA ILE A 191 -6.41 9.50 11.14
C ILE A 191 -7.36 9.46 12.33
N TYR A 192 -8.62 9.04 12.12
CA TYR A 192 -9.59 8.89 13.20
C TYR A 192 -9.11 7.90 14.26
N ILE A 193 -8.60 6.73 13.84
CA ILE A 193 -8.08 5.71 14.76
C ILE A 193 -6.86 6.23 15.54
N CYS A 194 -5.95 6.96 14.89
CA CYS A 194 -4.82 7.60 15.56
C CYS A 194 -5.27 8.61 16.62
N PHE A 195 -6.32 9.38 16.34
CA PHE A 195 -6.88 10.31 17.30
C PHE A 195 -7.47 9.58 18.52
N GLU A 196 -8.27 8.56 18.32
CA GLU A 196 -8.86 7.74 19.40
C GLU A 196 -7.79 7.05 20.26
N ILE A 197 -6.84 6.36 19.63
CA ILE A 197 -5.73 5.71 20.34
C ILE A 197 -4.91 6.72 21.15
N SER A 198 -4.64 7.88 20.58
CA SER A 198 -3.91 8.94 21.29
C SER A 198 -4.62 9.37 22.57
N GLY A 199 -5.95 9.39 22.54
CA GLY A 199 -6.75 9.72 23.72
C GLY A 199 -6.73 8.64 24.83
N MET A 200 -6.41 7.40 24.46
CA MET A 200 -6.35 6.26 25.40
C MET A 200 -4.97 6.09 26.04
N VAL A 201 -3.90 6.54 25.38
CA VAL A 201 -2.55 6.49 25.92
C VAL A 201 -2.32 7.61 26.92
N PRO A 202 -1.87 7.35 28.17
CA PRO A 202 -1.52 8.39 29.12
C PRO A 202 -0.48 9.37 28.54
N GLY A 203 -0.78 10.66 28.53
CA GLY A 203 0.07 11.68 27.90
C GLY A 203 -0.14 11.88 26.40
N GLY A 204 -1.03 11.11 25.76
CA GLY A 204 -1.47 11.31 24.39
C GLY A 204 -0.40 11.06 23.33
N ALA A 205 -0.62 11.55 22.12
CA ALA A 205 0.30 11.42 21.00
C ALA A 205 1.71 11.97 21.30
N SER A 206 1.82 13.04 22.09
CA SER A 206 3.10 13.61 22.47
C SER A 206 3.95 12.63 23.26
N HIS A 207 3.34 11.90 24.20
CA HIS A 207 4.04 10.89 24.98
C HIS A 207 4.51 9.72 24.10
N VAL A 208 3.67 9.25 23.16
CA VAL A 208 4.04 8.19 22.21
C VAL A 208 5.28 8.60 21.40
N ILE A 209 5.28 9.82 20.86
CA ILE A 209 6.39 10.33 20.03
C ILE A 209 7.67 10.52 20.88
N THR A 210 7.54 11.13 22.08
CA THR A 210 8.69 11.35 22.96
C THR A 210 9.30 10.02 23.41
N HIS A 211 8.46 9.06 23.79
CA HIS A 211 8.93 7.73 24.17
C HIS A 211 9.65 7.00 23.01
N ALA A 212 9.13 7.10 21.79
CA ALA A 212 9.79 6.55 20.60
C ALA A 212 11.13 7.23 20.32
N TYR A 213 11.20 8.56 20.52
CA TYR A 213 12.44 9.32 20.38
C TYR A 213 13.48 8.91 21.43
N ASP A 214 13.10 8.85 22.71
CA ASP A 214 13.98 8.47 23.82
C ASP A 214 14.47 7.02 23.71
N ALA A 215 13.63 6.14 23.12
CA ALA A 215 13.98 4.77 22.79
C ALA A 215 14.85 4.64 21.51
N GLY A 216 15.22 5.73 20.86
CA GLY A 216 16.07 5.75 19.66
C GLY A 216 15.37 5.28 18.38
N LYS A 217 14.03 5.03 18.41
CA LYS A 217 13.29 4.48 17.26
C LYS A 217 13.20 5.45 16.09
N LEU A 218 13.35 6.75 16.31
CA LEU A 218 13.27 7.79 15.27
C LEU A 218 14.64 8.12 14.64
N SER A 219 15.68 7.34 14.95
CA SER A 219 17.01 7.50 14.34
C SER A 219 17.07 6.81 12.97
N PHE A 220 17.70 7.49 12.00
CA PHE A 220 18.05 6.94 10.68
C PHE A 220 19.50 6.44 10.63
N ILE A 221 20.21 6.44 11.75
CA ILE A 221 21.61 6.07 11.79
C ILE A 221 21.68 4.61 12.22
N PRO A 222 22.12 3.69 11.32
CA PRO A 222 22.34 2.30 11.69
C PRO A 222 23.53 2.16 12.64
N GLU A 223 23.68 1.00 13.25
CA GLU A 223 24.88 0.68 14.02
C GLU A 223 26.13 0.94 13.17
N MET A 224 27.16 1.54 13.80
CA MET A 224 28.39 1.94 13.13
C MET A 224 29.34 0.76 12.89
N ASN A 225 28.80 -0.32 12.31
CA ASN A 225 29.57 -1.46 11.82
C ASN A 225 29.30 -1.68 10.33
N ALA A 226 30.27 -2.28 9.62
CA ALA A 226 30.20 -2.42 8.16
C ALA A 226 28.97 -3.23 7.71
N VAL A 227 28.58 -4.26 8.44
CA VAL A 227 27.45 -5.13 8.07
C VAL A 227 26.15 -4.36 8.15
N ALA A 228 25.89 -3.64 9.24
CA ALA A 228 24.67 -2.85 9.42
C ALA A 228 24.58 -1.70 8.40
N ILE A 229 25.71 -1.02 8.13
CA ILE A 229 25.75 0.06 7.13
C ILE A 229 25.43 -0.48 5.73
N PHE A 230 26.07 -1.59 5.31
CA PHE A 230 25.79 -2.18 3.99
C PHE A 230 24.38 -2.76 3.90
N ALA A 231 23.84 -3.35 4.96
CA ALA A 231 22.46 -3.82 5.00
C ALA A 231 21.47 -2.66 4.85
N PHE A 232 21.65 -1.57 5.59
CA PHE A 232 20.83 -0.36 5.52
C PHE A 232 20.87 0.28 4.12
N LEU A 233 22.07 0.47 3.57
CA LEU A 233 22.24 1.00 2.22
C LEU A 233 21.66 0.06 1.17
N GLY A 234 21.88 -1.24 1.30
CA GLY A 234 21.35 -2.26 0.40
C GLY A 234 19.81 -2.26 0.37
N ALA A 235 19.16 -2.25 1.53
CA ALA A 235 17.71 -2.18 1.64
C ALA A 235 17.16 -0.89 1.01
N GLY A 236 17.74 0.26 1.37
CA GLY A 236 17.31 1.55 0.84
C GLY A 236 17.51 1.69 -0.67
N LEU A 237 18.69 1.36 -1.19
CA LEU A 237 19.01 1.48 -2.62
C LEU A 237 18.21 0.50 -3.48
N THR A 238 17.96 -0.71 -2.97
CA THR A 238 17.13 -1.69 -3.67
C THR A 238 15.73 -1.15 -3.91
N MET A 239 15.12 -0.53 -2.91
CA MET A 239 13.77 0.02 -3.04
C MET A 239 13.77 1.32 -3.85
N LEU A 240 14.76 2.20 -3.60
CA LEU A 240 14.87 3.51 -4.26
C LEU A 240 15.05 3.41 -5.78
N PHE A 241 15.83 2.46 -6.26
CA PHE A 241 16.16 2.33 -7.69
C PHE A 241 15.57 1.08 -8.34
N GLY A 242 15.40 -0.01 -7.61
CA GLY A 242 14.90 -1.27 -8.15
C GLY A 242 13.44 -1.20 -8.60
N SER A 243 12.65 -0.30 -8.00
CA SER A 243 11.25 -0.13 -8.35
C SER A 243 11.00 0.78 -9.56
N ILE A 244 12.00 1.54 -10.03
CA ILE A 244 11.85 2.45 -11.18
C ILE A 244 11.33 1.74 -12.45
N PRO A 245 11.85 0.56 -12.87
CA PRO A 245 11.41 -0.11 -14.08
C PRO A 245 10.15 -0.95 -13.93
N GLN A 246 9.40 -0.79 -12.86
CA GLN A 246 8.20 -1.58 -12.60
C GLN A 246 7.01 -1.10 -13.43
N GLN A 247 6.15 -2.06 -13.81
CA GLN A 247 4.98 -1.80 -14.65
C GLN A 247 3.92 -0.96 -13.95
N ASP A 248 3.74 -1.11 -12.64
CA ASP A 248 2.76 -0.37 -11.86
C ASP A 248 3.05 1.15 -11.87
N ILE A 249 4.28 1.57 -11.60
CA ILE A 249 4.69 2.98 -11.68
C ILE A 249 4.49 3.51 -13.10
N PHE A 250 4.96 2.76 -14.12
CA PHE A 250 4.78 3.15 -15.51
C PHE A 250 3.31 3.36 -15.86
N GLN A 251 2.45 2.44 -15.46
CA GLN A 251 1.01 2.46 -15.80
C GLN A 251 0.31 3.70 -15.22
N ARG A 252 0.62 4.10 -13.97
CA ARG A 252 0.05 5.30 -13.34
C ARG A 252 0.50 6.57 -14.06
N ILE A 253 1.78 6.67 -14.39
CA ILE A 253 2.35 7.77 -15.17
C ILE A 253 1.70 7.84 -16.56
N ALA A 254 1.60 6.72 -17.26
CA ALA A 254 1.02 6.64 -18.59
C ALA A 254 -0.48 6.96 -18.63
N SER A 255 -1.19 6.78 -17.53
CA SER A 255 -2.64 7.02 -17.42
C SER A 255 -3.00 8.50 -17.22
N ALA A 256 -2.04 9.36 -16.93
CA ALA A 256 -2.25 10.79 -16.69
C ALA A 256 -2.75 11.52 -17.94
N LYS A 257 -3.57 12.57 -17.77
CA LYS A 257 -4.12 13.36 -18.89
C LYS A 257 -3.08 14.17 -19.66
N ASN A 258 -1.94 14.49 -19.06
CA ASN A 258 -0.82 15.17 -19.69
C ASN A 258 0.48 14.95 -18.90
N GLU A 259 1.63 15.37 -19.46
CA GLU A 259 2.95 15.16 -18.87
C GLU A 259 3.16 15.88 -17.52
N ASN A 260 2.52 17.03 -17.32
CA ASN A 260 2.61 17.76 -16.05
C ASN A 260 1.87 17.01 -14.95
N VAL A 261 0.70 16.46 -15.27
CA VAL A 261 -0.06 15.61 -14.35
C VAL A 261 0.68 14.31 -14.03
N ALA A 262 1.33 13.70 -15.02
CA ALA A 262 2.17 12.52 -14.81
C ALA A 262 3.31 12.80 -13.82
N GLN A 263 4.00 13.94 -13.99
CA GLN A 263 5.08 14.37 -13.12
C GLN A 263 4.58 14.70 -11.71
N GLN A 264 3.62 15.61 -11.61
CA GLN A 264 3.10 16.10 -10.32
C GLN A 264 2.39 15.00 -9.53
N GLY A 265 1.63 14.13 -10.20
CA GLY A 265 0.95 13.01 -9.56
C GLY A 265 1.92 12.02 -8.93
N SER A 266 3.04 11.72 -9.60
CA SER A 266 4.10 10.88 -9.05
C SER A 266 4.78 11.53 -7.84
N ILE A 267 5.12 12.83 -7.92
CA ILE A 267 5.75 13.57 -6.81
C ILE A 267 4.81 13.63 -5.60
N PHE A 268 3.57 14.09 -5.80
CA PHE A 268 2.62 14.24 -4.70
C PHE A 268 2.21 12.89 -4.11
N GLY A 269 2.04 11.86 -4.95
CA GLY A 269 1.77 10.50 -4.49
C GLY A 269 2.90 9.96 -3.61
N GLY A 270 4.16 10.13 -4.03
CA GLY A 270 5.33 9.71 -3.26
C GLY A 270 5.51 10.47 -1.94
N LEU A 271 5.36 11.81 -1.95
CA LEU A 271 5.42 12.61 -0.74
C LEU A 271 4.30 12.26 0.25
N PHE A 272 3.09 12.06 -0.28
CA PHE A 272 1.95 11.64 0.54
C PHE A 272 2.15 10.25 1.13
N TYR A 273 2.74 9.33 0.35
CA TYR A 273 3.08 7.99 0.82
C TYR A 273 4.06 8.01 2.00
N ILE A 274 5.15 8.79 1.91
CA ILE A 274 6.12 8.95 3.02
C ILE A 274 5.42 9.52 4.26
N ALA A 275 4.67 10.61 4.09
CA ALA A 275 4.04 11.28 5.20
C ALA A 275 2.96 10.42 5.87
N PHE A 276 2.15 9.74 5.07
CA PHE A 276 1.04 8.93 5.58
C PHE A 276 1.48 7.58 6.12
N GLY A 277 2.57 7.00 5.62
CA GLY A 277 3.16 5.76 6.14
C GLY A 277 3.57 5.82 7.61
N LEU A 278 3.76 7.03 8.16
CA LEU A 278 4.06 7.23 9.58
C LEU A 278 2.86 6.92 10.51
N PHE A 279 1.63 7.01 10.01
CA PHE A 279 0.44 6.80 10.84
C PHE A 279 0.26 5.34 11.28
N PRO A 280 0.38 4.31 10.41
CA PRO A 280 0.34 2.93 10.85
C PRO A 280 1.48 2.58 11.83
N MET A 281 2.68 3.13 11.65
CA MET A 281 3.79 2.97 12.60
C MET A 281 3.44 3.56 13.95
N PHE A 282 2.86 4.78 13.96
CA PHE A 282 2.37 5.41 15.19
C PHE A 282 1.33 4.54 15.89
N LEU A 283 0.37 3.96 15.15
CA LEU A 283 -0.66 3.08 15.72
C LEU A 283 -0.05 1.85 16.39
N CYS A 284 0.86 1.16 15.71
CA CYS A 284 1.51 -0.02 16.25
C CYS A 284 2.37 0.31 17.49
N TYR A 285 3.13 1.42 17.43
CA TYR A 285 3.94 1.86 18.56
C TYR A 285 3.10 2.34 19.74
N ALA A 286 2.00 3.06 19.50
CA ALA A 286 1.07 3.45 20.55
C ALA A 286 0.45 2.22 21.24
N THR A 287 0.24 1.13 20.50
CA THR A 287 -0.24 -0.13 21.06
C THR A 287 0.76 -0.73 22.05
N THR A 288 2.07 -0.57 21.85
CA THR A 288 3.08 -1.05 22.82
C THR A 288 2.98 -0.36 24.18
N LEU A 289 2.50 0.89 24.20
CA LEU A 289 2.31 1.66 25.43
C LEU A 289 0.92 1.45 26.05
N LEU A 290 -0.09 1.18 25.22
CA LEU A 290 -1.45 0.97 25.68
C LEU A 290 -1.68 -0.47 26.17
N ASP A 291 -1.13 -1.46 25.47
CA ASP A 291 -1.33 -2.88 25.72
C ASP A 291 -0.05 -3.69 25.44
N PRO A 292 0.96 -3.57 26.32
CA PRO A 292 2.22 -4.28 26.15
C PRO A 292 2.08 -5.80 26.08
N GLU A 293 1.07 -6.34 26.80
CA GLU A 293 0.82 -7.79 26.84
C GLU A 293 0.35 -8.31 25.48
N LEU A 294 -0.57 -7.59 24.83
CA LEU A 294 -1.02 -7.92 23.47
C LEU A 294 0.14 -7.94 22.49
N VAL A 295 1.01 -6.94 22.57
CA VAL A 295 2.15 -6.85 21.67
C VAL A 295 3.15 -7.99 21.95
N ALA A 296 3.47 -8.26 23.21
CA ALA A 296 4.39 -9.34 23.59
C ALA A 296 3.90 -10.72 23.15
N GLN A 297 2.57 -10.96 23.11
CA GLN A 297 2.00 -12.21 22.63
C GLN A 297 2.09 -12.39 21.12
N LEU A 298 2.07 -11.30 20.36
CA LEU A 298 1.94 -11.33 18.89
C LEU A 298 3.23 -11.06 18.16
N ILE A 299 4.16 -10.30 18.74
CA ILE A 299 5.35 -9.80 18.03
C ILE A 299 6.21 -10.93 17.44
N ASP A 300 6.42 -12.00 18.19
CA ASP A 300 7.25 -13.14 17.77
C ASP A 300 6.44 -14.25 17.05
N VAL A 301 5.11 -14.23 17.13
CA VAL A 301 4.24 -15.30 16.60
C VAL A 301 3.61 -14.91 15.28
N ASP A 302 2.94 -13.76 15.25
CA ASP A 302 2.29 -13.19 14.06
C ASP A 302 2.17 -11.67 14.23
N SER A 303 3.28 -10.98 14.01
CA SER A 303 3.41 -9.53 14.23
C SER A 303 2.42 -8.71 13.39
N GLN A 304 1.97 -9.23 12.22
CA GLN A 304 0.97 -8.59 11.37
C GLN A 304 -0.40 -8.47 12.04
N MET A 305 -0.64 -9.26 13.10
CA MET A 305 -1.90 -9.23 13.86
C MET A 305 -1.97 -8.13 14.92
N ILE A 306 -0.88 -7.43 15.23
CA ILE A 306 -0.85 -6.40 16.28
C ILE A 306 -1.89 -5.29 16.01
N VAL A 307 -1.84 -4.68 14.82
CA VAL A 307 -2.78 -3.61 14.45
C VAL A 307 -4.21 -4.12 14.34
N PRO A 308 -4.52 -5.21 13.64
CA PRO A 308 -5.86 -5.81 13.62
C PRO A 308 -6.42 -6.12 14.99
N ALA A 309 -5.64 -6.75 15.87
CA ALA A 309 -6.08 -7.10 17.22
C ALA A 309 -6.37 -5.86 18.07
N MET A 310 -5.53 -4.83 17.99
CA MET A 310 -5.75 -3.54 18.62
C MET A 310 -7.07 -2.91 18.15
N ILE A 311 -7.31 -2.90 16.82
CA ILE A 311 -8.53 -2.34 16.23
C ILE A 311 -9.78 -3.07 16.77
N ILE A 312 -9.76 -4.40 16.81
CA ILE A 312 -10.89 -5.18 17.34
C ILE A 312 -11.11 -4.90 18.83
N LYS A 313 -10.03 -4.80 19.62
CA LYS A 313 -10.10 -4.67 21.07
C LYS A 313 -10.53 -3.27 21.52
N TYR A 314 -10.06 -2.23 20.85
CA TYR A 314 -10.18 -0.86 21.35
C TYR A 314 -11.06 0.06 20.51
N MET A 315 -11.28 -0.25 19.22
CA MET A 315 -12.00 0.66 18.35
C MET A 315 -13.51 0.37 18.30
N PRO A 316 -14.35 1.43 18.15
CA PRO A 316 -15.77 1.24 17.93
C PRO A 316 -16.03 0.53 16.58
N MET A 317 -17.19 -0.14 16.47
CA MET A 317 -17.56 -0.93 15.28
C MET A 317 -17.40 -0.14 13.97
N PHE A 318 -17.74 1.14 13.96
CA PHE A 318 -17.58 1.98 12.77
C PHE A 318 -16.12 2.01 12.30
N ALA A 319 -15.16 2.25 13.20
CA ALA A 319 -13.73 2.29 12.87
C ALA A 319 -13.21 0.92 12.43
N GLN A 320 -13.70 -0.17 13.05
CA GLN A 320 -13.38 -1.53 12.62
C GLN A 320 -13.86 -1.78 11.19
N VAL A 321 -15.08 -1.41 10.84
CA VAL A 321 -15.63 -1.56 9.48
C VAL A 321 -14.82 -0.76 8.46
N VAL A 322 -14.49 0.50 8.77
CA VAL A 322 -13.69 1.36 7.90
C VAL A 322 -12.30 0.78 7.69
N PHE A 323 -11.63 0.35 8.76
CA PHE A 323 -10.29 -0.21 8.69
C PHE A 323 -10.25 -1.51 7.88
N PHE A 324 -11.03 -2.51 8.29
CA PHE A 324 -11.02 -3.81 7.61
C PHE A 324 -11.63 -3.75 6.21
N GLY A 325 -12.66 -2.93 6.02
CA GLY A 325 -13.26 -2.72 4.71
C GLY A 325 -12.29 -2.06 3.73
N ALA A 326 -11.58 -1.02 4.17
CA ALA A 326 -10.56 -0.36 3.36
C ALA A 326 -9.40 -1.32 3.04
N LEU A 327 -8.93 -2.09 4.02
CA LEU A 327 -7.84 -3.05 3.84
C LEU A 327 -8.20 -4.20 2.89
N LEU A 328 -9.47 -4.66 2.87
CA LEU A 328 -9.94 -5.67 1.91
C LEU A 328 -10.11 -5.12 0.49
N SER A 329 -10.25 -3.83 0.33
CA SER A 329 -10.55 -3.21 -0.96
C SER A 329 -9.34 -2.50 -1.58
N ALA A 330 -8.30 -2.20 -0.80
CA ALA A 330 -7.03 -1.65 -1.24
C ALA A 330 -6.09 -2.77 -1.71
#